data_90f5c66f88417fe80898ed14486afef1
#
_entry.id   90f5c66f88417fe80898ed14486afef1
#
_cell.length_a   1.000
_cell.length_b   1.000
_cell.length_c   1.000
_cell.angle_alpha   90.00
_cell.angle_beta   90.00
_cell.angle_gamma   90.00
#
_symmetry.space_group_name_H-M   'P 1'
#
loop_
_entity.id
_entity.type
_entity.pdbx_description
1 polymer ?
#
loop_
_entity_poly.entity_id
_entity_poly.type
_entity_poly.pdbx_seq_one_letter_code
_entity_poly.pdbx_strand_id
1 'polypeptide(L)'
;MAQHFSLAACDVVGFDLDHTLCRYNLPESAPLIYNSFAQFLVKEKGYNKELLNVTPEDWDFCCKGLALDLEDGNFLKLANNGTVLRASHGTKMMTPEVLAEAYGKKEWKHFLSDTGMACRSGKYYFYDNYFDLPGALLCARVVDYLTKVSGDSFFKTMICSQS
;
A
#
# COMPACT_ATOMS: atom_id res chain seq x y z
N MET A 1 -18.14 -16.77 19.45
CA MET A 1 -17.37 -17.59 20.43
C MET A 1 -16.26 -18.29 19.65
N ALA A 2 -15.00 -18.12 20.07
CA ALA A 2 -13.88 -18.84 19.44
C ALA A 2 -14.04 -20.33 19.74
N GLN A 3 -14.01 -21.19 18.70
CA GLN A 3 -13.97 -22.62 18.89
C GLN A 3 -12.57 -23.02 19.37
N HIS A 4 -12.48 -23.72 20.49
CA HIS A 4 -11.24 -24.33 20.96
C HIS A 4 -10.98 -25.60 20.15
N PHE A 5 -9.80 -25.73 19.58
CA PHE A 5 -9.34 -26.98 18.97
C PHE A 5 -7.98 -27.37 19.54
N SER A 6 -7.66 -28.66 19.51
CA SER A 6 -6.39 -29.19 19.98
C SER A 6 -5.51 -29.56 18.79
N LEU A 7 -4.28 -29.07 18.77
CA LEU A 7 -3.28 -29.47 17.76
C LEU A 7 -3.00 -30.99 17.78
N ALA A 8 -3.19 -31.63 18.92
CA ALA A 8 -3.03 -33.09 19.05
C ALA A 8 -4.09 -33.87 18.24
N ALA A 9 -5.17 -33.24 17.81
CA ALA A 9 -6.20 -33.86 16.96
C ALA A 9 -5.94 -33.66 15.44
N CYS A 10 -4.86 -32.98 15.08
CA CYS A 10 -4.49 -32.73 13.69
C CYS A 10 -3.50 -33.82 13.19
N ASP A 11 -3.75 -34.36 12.00
CA ASP A 11 -2.82 -35.30 11.34
C ASP A 11 -1.59 -34.57 10.79
N VAL A 12 -1.74 -33.27 10.44
CA VAL A 12 -0.67 -32.44 9.90
C VAL A 12 -0.77 -31.03 10.49
N VAL A 13 0.38 -30.44 10.84
CA VAL A 13 0.51 -29.05 11.27
C VAL A 13 1.47 -28.36 10.31
N GLY A 14 0.99 -27.31 9.63
CA GLY A 14 1.78 -26.47 8.75
C GLY A 14 2.09 -25.12 9.40
N PHE A 15 3.26 -24.58 9.11
CA PHE A 15 3.67 -23.23 9.52
C PHE A 15 3.96 -22.38 8.30
N ASP A 16 3.52 -21.12 8.32
CA ASP A 16 3.96 -20.11 7.38
C ASP A 16 5.46 -19.82 7.57
N LEU A 17 6.14 -19.47 6.48
CA LEU A 17 7.58 -19.23 6.51
C LEU A 17 7.91 -17.75 6.77
N ASP A 18 7.32 -16.86 5.98
CA ASP A 18 7.73 -15.47 5.90
C ASP A 18 7.26 -14.68 7.14
N HIS A 19 8.20 -14.12 7.90
CA HIS A 19 7.96 -13.44 9.17
C HIS A 19 7.30 -14.30 10.28
N THR A 20 7.13 -15.59 10.00
CA THR A 20 6.68 -16.61 10.97
C THR A 20 7.85 -17.45 11.46
N LEU A 21 8.46 -18.25 10.59
CA LEU A 21 9.64 -19.05 10.89
C LEU A 21 10.95 -18.33 10.54
N CYS A 22 10.92 -17.47 9.51
CA CYS A 22 12.06 -16.69 9.08
C CYS A 22 11.83 -15.20 9.38
N ARG A 23 12.85 -14.51 9.91
CA ARG A 23 12.90 -13.06 10.01
C ARG A 23 13.74 -12.50 8.88
N TYR A 24 13.19 -11.51 8.18
CA TYR A 24 13.87 -10.77 7.13
C TYR A 24 14.51 -9.49 7.68
N ASN A 25 15.69 -9.17 7.18
CA ASN A 25 16.32 -7.87 7.44
C ASN A 25 15.67 -6.82 6.54
N LEU A 26 14.58 -6.21 7.01
CA LEU A 26 13.80 -5.24 6.23
C LEU A 26 14.62 -4.01 5.79
N PRO A 27 15.53 -3.44 6.61
CA PRO A 27 16.40 -2.36 6.17
C PRO A 27 17.25 -2.68 4.93
N GLU A 28 17.59 -3.95 4.73
CA GLU A 28 18.36 -4.39 3.56
C GLU A 28 17.44 -4.83 2.40
N SER A 29 16.38 -5.55 2.70
CA SER A 29 15.50 -6.11 1.65
C SER A 29 14.59 -5.05 1.03
N ALA A 30 14.13 -4.06 1.79
CA ALA A 30 13.22 -3.04 1.27
C ALA A 30 13.86 -2.17 0.17
N PRO A 31 15.10 -1.65 0.32
CA PRO A 31 15.78 -0.95 -0.76
C PRO A 31 16.03 -1.83 -1.99
N LEU A 32 16.33 -3.11 -1.81
CA LEU A 32 16.53 -4.04 -2.91
C LEU A 32 15.26 -4.20 -3.75
N ILE A 33 14.12 -4.43 -3.09
CA ILE A 33 12.82 -4.55 -3.73
C ILE A 33 12.47 -3.25 -4.46
N TYR A 34 12.55 -2.12 -3.77
CA TYR A 34 12.27 -0.81 -4.35
C TYR A 34 13.10 -0.55 -5.60
N ASN A 35 14.42 -0.69 -5.49
CA ASN A 35 15.36 -0.40 -6.58
C ASN A 35 15.11 -1.29 -7.80
N SER A 36 14.78 -2.56 -7.59
CA SER A 36 14.46 -3.49 -8.68
C SER A 36 13.23 -3.04 -9.47
N PHE A 37 12.15 -2.67 -8.77
CA PHE A 37 10.94 -2.15 -9.40
C PHE A 37 11.17 -0.77 -10.04
N ALA A 38 11.86 0.15 -9.38
CA ALA A 38 12.15 1.47 -9.91
C ALA A 38 12.99 1.37 -11.19
N GLN A 39 14.00 0.50 -11.22
CA GLN A 39 14.79 0.24 -12.42
C GLN A 39 13.95 -0.30 -13.56
N PHE A 40 13.04 -1.22 -13.29
CA PHE A 40 12.11 -1.73 -14.28
C PHE A 40 11.24 -0.61 -14.87
N LEU A 41 10.62 0.23 -14.03
CA LEU A 41 9.81 1.34 -14.49
C LEU A 41 10.61 2.33 -15.36
N VAL A 42 11.83 2.65 -14.95
CA VAL A 42 12.67 3.59 -15.69
C VAL A 42 13.14 2.98 -17.03
N LYS A 43 13.62 1.73 -17.03
CA LYS A 43 14.22 1.11 -18.22
C LYS A 43 13.18 0.62 -19.22
N GLU A 44 12.12 -0.06 -18.72
CA GLU A 44 11.15 -0.76 -19.58
C GLU A 44 9.89 0.07 -19.84
N LYS A 45 9.54 1.00 -18.94
CA LYS A 45 8.33 1.82 -19.03
C LYS A 45 8.59 3.30 -19.30
N GLY A 46 9.86 3.73 -19.31
CA GLY A 46 10.24 5.10 -19.65
C GLY A 46 9.92 6.14 -18.58
N TYR A 47 9.72 5.72 -17.33
CA TYR A 47 9.51 6.66 -16.23
C TYR A 47 10.77 7.48 -15.90
N ASN A 48 10.58 8.59 -15.20
CA ASN A 48 11.67 9.49 -14.83
C ASN A 48 12.69 8.79 -13.90
N LYS A 49 13.99 9.04 -14.16
CA LYS A 49 15.10 8.54 -13.35
C LYS A 49 15.09 9.04 -11.90
N GLU A 50 14.34 10.10 -11.58
CA GLU A 50 14.12 10.57 -10.21
C GLU A 50 13.56 9.47 -9.30
N LEU A 51 12.84 8.48 -9.84
CA LEU A 51 12.37 7.33 -9.08
C LEU A 51 13.51 6.49 -8.47
N LEU A 52 14.72 6.56 -9.01
CA LEU A 52 15.88 5.85 -8.49
C LEU A 52 16.53 6.53 -7.27
N ASN A 53 16.19 7.80 -7.02
CA ASN A 53 16.77 8.59 -5.93
C ASN A 53 15.87 8.47 -4.69
N VAL A 54 16.19 7.56 -3.79
CA VAL A 54 15.49 7.34 -2.51
C VAL A 54 16.38 7.79 -1.38
N THR A 55 15.82 8.58 -0.47
CA THR A 55 16.51 9.03 0.75
C THR A 55 16.03 8.22 1.96
N PRO A 56 16.79 8.20 3.07
CA PRO A 56 16.35 7.52 4.29
C PRO A 56 14.99 7.99 4.80
N GLU A 57 14.66 9.27 4.62
CA GLU A 57 13.40 9.88 5.07
C GLU A 57 12.20 9.38 4.28
N ASP A 58 12.40 8.96 3.03
CA ASP A 58 11.32 8.41 2.20
C ASP A 58 10.72 7.13 2.82
N TRP A 59 11.52 6.37 3.57
CA TRP A 59 11.08 5.13 4.21
C TRP A 59 10.10 5.34 5.36
N ASP A 60 10.01 6.54 5.92
CA ASP A 60 9.02 6.90 6.95
C ASP A 60 7.58 6.84 6.41
N PHE A 61 7.42 6.91 5.09
CA PHE A 61 6.14 6.67 4.42
C PHE A 61 5.66 5.23 4.58
N CYS A 62 6.58 4.28 4.65
CA CYS A 62 6.29 2.85 4.64
C CYS A 62 5.76 2.40 6.01
N CYS A 63 4.46 2.37 6.20
CA CYS A 63 3.84 1.81 7.40
C CYS A 63 2.83 0.72 7.03
N LYS A 64 2.83 -0.37 7.81
CA LYS A 64 1.91 -1.49 7.61
C LYS A 64 0.45 -1.06 7.70
N GLY A 65 -0.40 -1.64 6.86
CA GLY A 65 -1.83 -1.33 6.81
C GLY A 65 -2.15 -0.04 6.06
N LEU A 66 -1.38 0.28 5.02
CA LEU A 66 -1.73 1.29 4.03
C LEU A 66 -2.77 0.73 3.06
N ALA A 67 -3.74 1.56 2.69
CA ALA A 67 -4.65 1.31 1.59
C ALA A 67 -4.45 2.37 0.51
N LEU A 68 -4.40 1.96 -0.74
CA LEU A 68 -4.34 2.85 -1.89
C LEU A 68 -5.73 2.97 -2.49
N ASP A 69 -6.24 4.20 -2.56
CA ASP A 69 -7.38 4.56 -3.38
C ASP A 69 -6.93 4.61 -4.84
N LEU A 70 -7.41 3.64 -5.62
CA LEU A 70 -6.99 3.47 -7.03
C LEU A 70 -7.59 4.54 -7.94
N GLU A 71 -8.67 5.20 -7.54
CA GLU A 71 -9.29 6.27 -8.34
C GLU A 71 -8.55 7.59 -8.20
N ASP A 72 -8.16 7.92 -6.97
CA ASP A 72 -7.62 9.24 -6.65
C ASP A 72 -6.10 9.24 -6.38
N GLY A 73 -5.46 8.05 -6.30
CA GLY A 73 -4.03 7.94 -5.98
C GLY A 73 -3.69 8.30 -4.54
N ASN A 74 -4.66 8.19 -3.65
CA ASN A 74 -4.48 8.53 -2.25
C ASN A 74 -4.11 7.31 -1.42
N PHE A 75 -3.12 7.48 -0.55
CA PHE A 75 -2.71 6.45 0.41
C PHE A 75 -3.35 6.75 1.77
N LEU A 76 -4.03 5.77 2.33
CA LEU A 76 -4.82 5.90 3.54
C LEU A 76 -4.22 5.04 4.65
N LYS A 77 -4.06 5.61 5.84
CA LYS A 77 -3.77 4.86 7.06
C LYS A 77 -5.03 4.76 7.90
N LEU A 78 -5.43 3.53 8.19
CA LEU A 78 -6.67 3.24 8.90
C LEU A 78 -6.43 2.86 10.35
N ALA A 79 -7.37 3.25 11.20
CA ALA A 79 -7.49 2.74 12.57
C ALA A 79 -8.16 1.36 12.56
N ASN A 80 -8.11 0.66 13.68
CA ASN A 80 -8.73 -0.66 13.86
C ASN A 80 -10.25 -0.65 13.64
N ASN A 81 -10.90 0.48 13.88
CA ASN A 81 -12.33 0.67 13.64
C ASN A 81 -12.67 1.14 12.22
N GLY A 82 -11.70 1.18 11.32
CA GLY A 82 -11.89 1.63 9.94
C GLY A 82 -11.89 3.15 9.74
N THR A 83 -11.63 3.95 10.77
CA THR A 83 -11.49 5.40 10.60
C THR A 83 -10.20 5.74 9.87
N VAL A 84 -10.24 6.67 8.92
CA VAL A 84 -9.04 7.17 8.25
C VAL A 84 -8.29 8.08 9.22
N LEU A 85 -7.11 7.65 9.66
CA LEU A 85 -6.27 8.40 10.60
C LEU A 85 -5.48 9.50 9.90
N ARG A 86 -5.00 9.22 8.71
CA ARG A 86 -4.24 10.14 7.87
C ARG A 86 -4.28 9.65 6.42
N ALA A 87 -4.12 10.56 5.50
CA ALA A 87 -4.03 10.28 4.09
C ALA A 87 -2.95 11.13 3.43
N SER A 88 -2.45 10.66 2.29
CA SER A 88 -1.55 11.41 1.43
C SER A 88 -1.99 11.23 -0.03
N HIS A 89 -1.78 12.26 -0.86
CA HIS A 89 -1.82 12.11 -2.31
C HIS A 89 -0.39 11.92 -2.81
N GLY A 90 -0.11 10.75 -3.40
CA GLY A 90 1.28 10.36 -3.54
C GLY A 90 1.98 10.35 -2.17
N THR A 91 3.13 11.04 -2.07
CA THR A 91 3.86 11.20 -0.80
C THR A 91 3.43 12.43 0.01
N LYS A 92 2.63 13.34 -0.55
CA LYS A 92 2.22 14.59 0.10
C LYS A 92 1.07 14.37 1.07
N MET A 93 1.31 14.62 2.36
CA MET A 93 0.29 14.49 3.40
C MET A 93 -0.85 15.47 3.20
N MET A 94 -2.07 14.99 3.38
CA MET A 94 -3.28 15.80 3.39
C MET A 94 -3.42 16.55 4.71
N THR A 95 -3.98 17.78 4.65
CA THR A 95 -4.38 18.48 5.88
C THR A 95 -5.62 17.83 6.48
N PRO A 96 -5.87 18.02 7.80
CA PRO A 96 -7.06 17.45 8.45
C PRO A 96 -8.37 17.88 7.78
N GLU A 97 -8.43 19.10 7.23
CA GLU A 97 -9.60 19.63 6.55
C GLU A 97 -9.87 18.89 5.24
N VAL A 98 -8.85 18.72 4.40
CA VAL A 98 -8.94 17.97 3.13
C VAL A 98 -9.27 16.51 3.39
N LEU A 99 -8.67 15.91 4.42
CA LEU A 99 -8.97 14.54 4.81
C LEU A 99 -10.42 14.38 5.25
N ALA A 100 -10.94 15.31 6.07
CA ALA A 100 -12.31 15.29 6.54
C ALA A 100 -13.33 15.48 5.40
N GLU A 101 -13.01 16.30 4.40
CA GLU A 101 -13.82 16.51 3.21
C GLU A 101 -13.86 15.26 2.32
N ALA A 102 -12.69 14.66 2.04
CA ALA A 102 -12.58 13.53 1.12
C ALA A 102 -13.10 12.21 1.73
N TYR A 103 -12.77 11.93 3.00
CA TYR A 103 -13.04 10.64 3.63
C TYR A 103 -13.97 10.71 4.84
N GLY A 104 -14.16 11.88 5.42
CA GLY A 104 -15.08 12.13 6.53
C GLY A 104 -14.84 11.24 7.74
N LYS A 105 -15.93 11.03 8.53
CA LYS A 105 -15.97 10.09 9.67
C LYS A 105 -16.62 8.74 9.28
N LYS A 106 -16.61 8.39 8.01
CA LYS A 106 -17.28 7.18 7.55
C LYS A 106 -16.53 5.94 8.04
N GLU A 107 -17.24 5.06 8.72
CA GLU A 107 -16.78 3.70 8.99
C GLU A 107 -16.45 3.02 7.66
N TRP A 108 -15.22 2.51 7.57
CA TRP A 108 -14.75 1.86 6.36
C TRP A 108 -15.24 0.43 6.29
N LYS A 109 -16.29 0.21 5.51
CA LYS A 109 -16.90 -1.12 5.34
C LYS A 109 -16.10 -2.03 4.40
N HIS A 110 -15.09 -1.50 3.71
CA HIS A 110 -14.32 -2.25 2.71
C HIS A 110 -13.33 -3.27 3.30
N PHE A 111 -13.10 -3.26 4.63
CA PHE A 111 -12.29 -4.26 5.33
C PHE A 111 -13.05 -5.50 5.78
N LEU A 112 -14.35 -5.49 5.71
CA LEU A 112 -15.17 -6.63 6.09
C LEU A 112 -15.28 -7.60 4.91
N SER A 113 -14.15 -8.16 4.47
CA SER A 113 -14.16 -9.38 3.70
C SER A 113 -14.26 -10.54 4.69
N ASP A 114 -15.34 -11.28 4.64
CA ASP A 114 -15.58 -12.48 5.44
C ASP A 114 -14.48 -13.56 5.26
N THR A 115 -13.61 -13.39 4.29
CA THR A 115 -12.55 -14.34 3.96
C THR A 115 -11.15 -13.89 4.38
N GLY A 116 -10.95 -12.64 4.82
CA GLY A 116 -9.66 -12.12 5.30
C GLY A 116 -8.50 -12.12 4.28
N MET A 117 -8.76 -12.48 3.02
CA MET A 117 -7.72 -12.71 2.03
C MET A 117 -7.77 -11.77 0.81
N ALA A 118 -8.65 -10.79 0.77
CA ALA A 118 -8.73 -9.88 -0.37
C ALA A 118 -7.85 -8.64 -0.15
N CYS A 119 -6.62 -8.67 -0.67
CA CYS A 119 -5.76 -7.48 -0.76
C CYS A 119 -6.33 -6.42 -1.71
N ARG A 120 -7.44 -6.69 -2.40
CA ARG A 120 -8.03 -5.80 -3.39
C ARG A 120 -9.56 -5.80 -3.31
N SER A 121 -10.14 -4.62 -3.17
CA SER A 121 -11.52 -4.36 -3.54
C SER A 121 -11.54 -3.56 -4.86
N GLY A 122 -12.66 -3.45 -5.56
CA GLY A 122 -12.72 -2.75 -6.86
C GLY A 122 -12.07 -1.36 -6.88
N LYS A 123 -12.15 -0.63 -5.76
CA LYS A 123 -11.62 0.74 -5.61
C LYS A 123 -10.28 0.80 -4.87
N TYR A 124 -9.97 -0.16 -4.00
CA TYR A 124 -8.84 -0.06 -3.06
C TYR A 124 -7.90 -1.25 -3.17
N TYR A 125 -6.59 -0.98 -3.01
CA TYR A 125 -5.54 -1.98 -2.85
C TYR A 125 -4.94 -1.87 -1.45
N PHE A 126 -4.76 -3.01 -0.75
CA PHE A 126 -4.24 -3.06 0.61
C PHE A 126 -2.81 -3.58 0.64
N TYR A 127 -1.92 -2.79 1.21
CA TYR A 127 -0.54 -3.18 1.49
C TYR A 127 -0.48 -3.78 2.90
N ASP A 128 -0.70 -5.09 3.01
CA ASP A 128 -0.85 -5.78 4.29
C ASP A 128 0.42 -6.48 4.78
N ASN A 129 1.41 -6.64 3.92
CA ASN A 129 2.66 -7.30 4.27
C ASN A 129 3.88 -6.39 4.09
N TYR A 130 5.00 -6.79 4.70
CA TYR A 130 6.24 -5.98 4.68
C TYR A 130 6.92 -5.95 3.31
N PHE A 131 6.71 -6.95 2.46
CA PHE A 131 7.32 -7.00 1.12
C PHE A 131 6.64 -6.05 0.15
N ASP A 132 5.38 -5.68 0.41
CA ASP A 132 4.61 -4.75 -0.42
C ASP A 132 4.94 -3.28 -0.14
N LEU A 133 5.44 -2.96 1.06
CA LEU A 133 5.69 -1.58 1.48
C LEU A 133 6.67 -0.81 0.57
N PRO A 134 7.76 -1.39 0.06
CA PRO A 134 8.60 -0.73 -0.94
C PRO A 134 7.84 -0.39 -2.22
N GLY A 135 6.92 -1.27 -2.63
CA GLY A 135 6.00 -1.03 -3.74
C GLY A 135 5.03 0.11 -3.47
N ALA A 136 4.54 0.26 -2.23
CA ALA A 136 3.69 1.37 -1.83
C ALA A 136 4.42 2.72 -1.96
N LEU A 137 5.66 2.81 -1.49
CA LEU A 137 6.50 4.00 -1.64
C LEU A 137 6.73 4.33 -3.12
N LEU A 138 7.11 3.34 -3.92
CA LEU A 138 7.32 3.54 -5.36
C LEU A 138 6.05 4.02 -6.04
N CYS A 139 4.89 3.43 -5.74
CA CYS A 139 3.62 3.83 -6.28
C CYS A 139 3.28 5.28 -5.88
N ALA A 140 3.50 5.68 -4.62
CA ALA A 140 3.28 7.06 -4.18
C ALA A 140 4.15 8.06 -4.96
N ARG A 141 5.42 7.74 -5.19
CA ARG A 141 6.32 8.58 -5.99
C ARG A 141 5.95 8.63 -7.47
N VAL A 142 5.40 7.55 -8.01
CA VAL A 142 4.81 7.56 -9.37
C VAL A 142 3.61 8.49 -9.42
N VAL A 143 2.74 8.48 -8.40
CA VAL A 143 1.60 9.42 -8.30
C VAL A 143 2.11 10.87 -8.28
N ASP A 144 3.11 11.19 -7.47
CA ASP A 144 3.70 12.53 -7.43
C ASP A 144 4.22 12.97 -8.80
N TYR A 145 4.90 12.08 -9.51
CA TYR A 145 5.40 12.34 -10.85
C TYR A 145 4.26 12.60 -11.84
N LEU A 146 3.24 11.75 -11.86
CA LEU A 146 2.10 11.88 -12.77
C LEU A 146 1.29 13.15 -12.49
N THR A 147 1.05 13.47 -11.22
CA THR A 147 0.37 14.71 -10.81
C THR A 147 1.14 15.95 -11.28
N LYS A 148 2.48 15.92 -11.16
CA LYS A 148 3.35 17.02 -11.61
C LYS A 148 3.34 17.21 -13.14
N VAL A 149 3.27 16.11 -13.90
CA VAL A 149 3.36 16.13 -15.38
C VAL A 149 2.01 16.43 -16.02
N SER A 150 0.91 15.92 -15.48
CA SER A 150 -0.40 15.85 -16.16
C SER A 150 -1.51 16.67 -15.47
N GLY A 151 -1.25 17.20 -14.28
CA GLY A 151 -2.31 17.78 -13.44
C GLY A 151 -3.26 16.68 -12.88
N ASP A 152 -4.15 17.07 -11.98
CA ASP A 152 -5.01 16.15 -11.19
C ASP A 152 -5.98 15.26 -12.01
N SER A 153 -6.20 15.56 -13.30
CA SER A 153 -7.21 14.85 -14.11
C SER A 153 -6.73 13.54 -14.75
N PHE A 154 -5.44 13.26 -14.75
CA PHE A 154 -4.86 12.13 -15.53
C PHE A 154 -4.91 10.79 -14.79
N PHE A 155 -4.98 10.82 -13.47
CA PHE A 155 -4.98 9.60 -12.65
C PHE A 155 -6.21 8.72 -12.93
N LYS A 156 -7.37 9.36 -13.16
CA LYS A 156 -8.63 8.67 -13.50
C LYS A 156 -8.57 7.88 -14.80
N THR A 157 -7.78 8.34 -15.77
CA THR A 157 -7.76 7.74 -17.12
C THR A 157 -6.83 6.51 -17.19
N MET A 158 -5.73 6.51 -16.42
CA MET A 158 -4.71 5.44 -16.52
C MET A 158 -5.13 4.12 -15.86
N ILE A 159 -5.89 4.19 -14.78
CA ILE A 159 -6.33 2.97 -14.04
C ILE A 159 -7.46 2.27 -14.78
N CYS A 160 -8.34 3.02 -15.47
CA CYS A 160 -9.44 2.46 -16.25
C CYS A 160 -9.01 1.79 -17.56
N SER A 161 -7.78 2.02 -18.06
CA SER A 161 -7.30 1.44 -19.32
C SER A 161 -6.62 0.07 -19.19
N GLN A 162 -6.53 -0.48 -17.96
CA GLN A 162 -5.91 -1.80 -17.68
C GLN A 162 -6.88 -2.82 -17.10
N SER A 163 -8.19 -2.59 -17.20
CA SER A 163 -9.23 -3.57 -16.84
C SER A 163 -9.72 -4.34 -18.05
#